data_ef05b130415c4d330cadea02c2640823
#
_entry.id   ef05b130415c4d330cadea02c2640823
#
_cell.length_a   1.000
_cell.length_b   1.000
_cell.length_c   1.000
_cell.angle_alpha   90.00
_cell.angle_beta   90.00
_cell.angle_gamma   90.00
#
_symmetry.space_group_name_H-M   'P 1'
#
loop_
_entity.id
_entity.type
_entity.pdbx_description
1 polymer ?
#
loop_
_entity_poly.entity_id
_entity_poly.type
_entity_poly.pdbx_seq_one_letter_code
_entity_poly.pdbx_strand_id
1 'polypeptide(L)'
;MADIIVHEVGPRDGLQVEKQVVPTEKKLAWIRSLAGAGLDIIQLGSFVNPEKVPQTADTEELFRALAAQPRSKTIFSGLALNERGVERGLACGVRMFCLGVSASETHSRKNTGMGSMDAQRRMIAVAKEAMTAGAEVQMSVQSAFGCGFEGPVPESRVLEIVEAYRAAGCRRISLADTAGHAYPGQVRRLFGEIRDLAADVQCACHFHDTYGLGMANIYAAFEAGAASFETSFAGLGGCPFTKVAAGNVATEDLVHAFQRSGLCRDIDLHGIIAVARDVAAHFGREMPGRVHKTGPVSCS
;
A
#
# COMPACT_ATOMS: atom_id res chain seq x y z
N MET A 1 -20.71 11.38 0.02
CA MET A 1 -19.84 10.30 0.52
C MET A 1 -18.44 10.66 0.04
N ALA A 2 -17.41 10.47 0.85
CA ALA A 2 -16.04 10.70 0.38
C ALA A 2 -15.73 9.73 -0.77
N ASP A 3 -14.98 10.20 -1.77
CA ASP A 3 -14.51 9.35 -2.87
C ASP A 3 -13.58 8.27 -2.29
N ILE A 4 -13.87 7.01 -2.63
CA ILE A 4 -13.04 5.89 -2.23
C ILE A 4 -11.90 5.76 -3.22
N ILE A 5 -10.68 5.65 -2.70
CA ILE A 5 -9.46 5.50 -3.48
C ILE A 5 -8.97 4.06 -3.31
N VAL A 6 -8.86 3.33 -4.41
CA VAL A 6 -8.23 2.01 -4.43
C VAL A 6 -6.78 2.17 -4.85
N HIS A 7 -5.86 1.83 -3.93
CA HIS A 7 -4.42 1.92 -4.14
C HIS A 7 -3.83 0.52 -4.28
N GLU A 8 -3.56 0.11 -5.49
CA GLU A 8 -2.94 -1.17 -5.82
C GLU A 8 -1.45 -1.18 -5.47
N VAL A 9 -1.04 -2.04 -4.56
CA VAL A 9 0.37 -2.17 -4.14
C VAL A 9 1.01 -3.49 -4.58
N GLY A 10 0.31 -4.32 -5.31
CA GLY A 10 0.78 -5.61 -5.79
C GLY A 10 2.09 -5.57 -6.58
N PRO A 11 2.28 -4.64 -7.53
CA PRO A 11 3.55 -4.54 -8.28
C PRO A 11 4.77 -4.25 -7.40
N ARG A 12 4.58 -3.64 -6.23
CA ARG A 12 5.64 -3.39 -5.25
C ARG A 12 5.60 -4.34 -4.07
N ASP A 13 4.59 -4.18 -3.18
CA ASP A 13 4.48 -4.92 -1.93
C ASP A 13 4.19 -6.40 -2.15
N GLY A 14 3.30 -6.65 -3.10
CA GLY A 14 2.95 -8.01 -3.51
C GLY A 14 4.14 -8.79 -4.04
N LEU A 15 4.87 -8.20 -4.98
CA LEU A 15 5.97 -8.88 -5.67
C LEU A 15 7.28 -8.92 -4.88
N GLN A 16 7.53 -7.98 -3.96
CA GLN A 16 8.83 -7.87 -3.28
C GLN A 16 9.23 -9.08 -2.46
N VAL A 17 8.29 -9.89 -2.00
CA VAL A 17 8.54 -11.11 -1.21
C VAL A 17 8.58 -12.38 -2.05
N GLU A 18 8.28 -12.30 -3.33
CA GLU A 18 8.31 -13.44 -4.23
C GLU A 18 9.77 -13.85 -4.53
N LYS A 19 9.99 -15.17 -4.62
CA LYS A 19 11.31 -15.70 -4.96
C LYS A 19 11.68 -15.47 -6.43
N GLN A 20 10.68 -15.51 -7.29
CA GLN A 20 10.82 -15.32 -8.73
C GLN A 20 10.72 -13.84 -9.07
N VAL A 21 11.72 -13.31 -9.78
CA VAL A 21 11.65 -11.97 -10.36
C VAL A 21 10.75 -12.04 -11.60
N VAL A 22 9.70 -11.23 -11.60
CA VAL A 22 8.77 -11.11 -12.73
C VAL A 22 9.41 -10.24 -13.81
N PRO A 23 9.41 -10.63 -15.10
CA PRO A 23 9.94 -9.81 -16.18
C PRO A 23 9.23 -8.45 -16.28
N THR A 24 9.96 -7.40 -16.58
CA THR A 24 9.46 -6.01 -16.69
C THR A 24 8.26 -5.91 -17.63
N GLU A 25 8.31 -6.53 -18.80
CA GLU A 25 7.20 -6.51 -19.77
C GLU A 25 5.91 -7.14 -19.19
N LYS A 26 6.06 -8.18 -18.36
CA LYS A 26 4.92 -8.82 -17.70
C LYS A 26 4.30 -7.90 -16.65
N LYS A 27 5.13 -7.22 -15.85
CA LYS A 27 4.67 -6.19 -14.91
C LYS A 27 3.97 -5.05 -15.64
N LEU A 28 4.54 -4.56 -16.74
CA LEU A 28 3.94 -3.50 -17.56
C LEU A 28 2.57 -3.93 -18.09
N ALA A 29 2.42 -5.18 -18.55
CA ALA A 29 1.12 -5.69 -18.99
C ALA A 29 0.08 -5.67 -17.88
N TRP A 30 0.42 -6.14 -16.68
CA TRP A 30 -0.47 -6.09 -15.52
C TRP A 30 -0.83 -4.65 -15.12
N ILE A 31 0.17 -3.78 -15.01
CA ILE A 31 -0.02 -2.38 -14.62
C ILE A 31 -0.93 -1.64 -15.62
N ARG A 32 -0.73 -1.85 -16.93
CA ARG A 32 -1.57 -1.25 -17.97
C ARG A 32 -3.01 -1.73 -17.88
N SER A 33 -3.22 -3.03 -17.64
CA SER A 33 -4.56 -3.62 -17.48
C SER A 33 -5.26 -3.07 -16.23
N LEU A 34 -4.56 -2.93 -15.12
CA LEU A 34 -5.08 -2.36 -13.86
C LEU A 34 -5.41 -0.87 -14.00
N ALA A 35 -4.55 -0.09 -14.69
CA ALA A 35 -4.83 1.31 -14.99
C ALA A 35 -6.02 1.44 -15.93
N GLY A 36 -6.14 0.55 -16.94
CA GLY A 36 -7.30 0.47 -17.83
C GLY A 36 -8.58 0.06 -17.12
N ALA A 37 -8.48 -0.71 -16.04
CA ALA A 37 -9.61 -1.07 -15.18
C ALA A 37 -10.08 0.08 -14.28
N GLY A 38 -9.39 1.22 -14.27
CA GLY A 38 -9.84 2.43 -13.56
C GLY A 38 -9.37 2.53 -12.11
N LEU A 39 -8.31 1.83 -11.72
CA LEU A 39 -7.73 1.99 -10.38
C LEU A 39 -7.14 3.40 -10.20
N ASP A 40 -7.33 3.98 -9.02
CA ASP A 40 -6.94 5.37 -8.73
C ASP A 40 -5.44 5.54 -8.59
N ILE A 41 -4.79 4.64 -7.84
CA ILE A 41 -3.35 4.68 -7.58
C ILE A 41 -2.77 3.29 -7.79
N ILE A 42 -1.60 3.20 -8.44
CA ILE A 42 -0.83 1.95 -8.56
C ILE A 42 0.61 2.22 -8.13
N GLN A 43 1.10 1.47 -7.14
CA GLN A 43 2.47 1.55 -6.67
C GLN A 43 3.36 0.64 -7.52
N LEU A 44 4.17 1.23 -8.40
CA LEU A 44 4.91 0.49 -9.42
C LEU A 44 6.11 -0.29 -8.87
N GLY A 45 6.74 0.20 -7.82
CA GLY A 45 7.94 -0.42 -7.27
C GLY A 45 8.57 0.40 -6.16
N SER A 46 9.84 0.15 -5.88
CA SER A 46 10.58 0.84 -4.83
C SER A 46 11.98 1.27 -5.29
N PHE A 47 12.43 2.44 -4.79
CA PHE A 47 13.76 2.99 -5.04
C PHE A 47 14.78 2.56 -3.98
N VAL A 48 14.67 1.31 -3.52
CA VAL A 48 15.62 0.69 -2.61
C VAL A 48 16.85 0.14 -3.36
N ASN A 49 17.84 -0.40 -2.64
CA ASN A 49 18.96 -1.07 -3.27
C ASN A 49 18.49 -2.31 -4.05
N PRO A 50 18.70 -2.37 -5.39
CA PRO A 50 18.24 -3.47 -6.24
C PRO A 50 18.90 -4.82 -5.90
N GLU A 51 20.10 -4.83 -5.32
CA GLU A 51 20.74 -6.07 -4.85
C GLU A 51 20.01 -6.70 -3.66
N LYS A 52 19.35 -5.87 -2.83
CA LYS A 52 18.58 -6.33 -1.67
C LYS A 52 17.16 -6.74 -2.04
N VAL A 53 16.57 -6.08 -3.04
CA VAL A 53 15.21 -6.32 -3.50
C VAL A 53 15.19 -6.37 -5.04
N PRO A 54 15.72 -7.45 -5.63
CA PRO A 54 15.81 -7.60 -7.09
C PRO A 54 14.44 -7.58 -7.77
N GLN A 55 13.37 -7.91 -7.06
CA GLN A 55 12.00 -7.89 -7.58
C GLN A 55 11.53 -6.49 -8.00
N THR A 56 12.13 -5.43 -7.47
CA THR A 56 11.80 -4.03 -7.81
C THR A 56 12.96 -3.29 -8.49
N ALA A 57 13.96 -4.01 -8.99
CA ALA A 57 15.14 -3.41 -9.61
C ALA A 57 14.82 -2.61 -10.86
N ASP A 58 13.73 -2.95 -11.55
CA ASP A 58 13.22 -2.32 -12.78
C ASP A 58 12.28 -1.13 -12.55
N THR A 59 12.14 -0.65 -11.32
CA THR A 59 11.20 0.43 -10.96
C THR A 59 11.35 1.67 -11.86
N GLU A 60 12.57 2.14 -12.11
CA GLU A 60 12.79 3.30 -12.98
C GLU A 60 12.37 3.05 -14.44
N GLU A 61 12.59 1.84 -14.95
CA GLU A 61 12.18 1.46 -16.30
C GLU A 61 10.65 1.45 -16.42
N LEU A 62 9.93 0.91 -15.41
CA LEU A 62 8.47 0.94 -15.35
C LEU A 62 7.95 2.38 -15.43
N PHE A 63 8.50 3.31 -14.63
CA PHE A 63 8.09 4.72 -14.67
C PHE A 63 8.34 5.35 -16.03
N ARG A 64 9.52 5.15 -16.64
CA ARG A 64 9.84 5.71 -17.97
C ARG A 64 8.92 5.16 -19.06
N ALA A 65 8.64 3.85 -19.03
CA ALA A 65 7.77 3.19 -20.01
C ALA A 65 6.30 3.67 -19.93
N LEU A 66 5.83 4.04 -18.73
CA LEU A 66 4.47 4.53 -18.51
C LEU A 66 4.36 6.05 -18.76
N ALA A 67 5.42 6.82 -18.50
CA ALA A 67 5.45 8.26 -18.80
C ALA A 67 5.34 8.57 -20.30
N ALA A 68 5.76 7.64 -21.17
CA ALA A 68 5.65 7.76 -22.62
C ALA A 68 4.22 7.52 -23.16
N GLN A 69 3.26 7.13 -22.32
CA GLN A 69 1.89 6.81 -22.72
C GLN A 69 0.92 8.00 -22.57
N PRO A 70 -0.23 8.00 -23.27
CA PRO A 70 -1.28 8.99 -23.03
C PRO A 70 -1.65 9.06 -21.55
N ARG A 71 -1.91 10.27 -21.04
CA ARG A 71 -2.20 10.51 -19.61
C ARG A 71 -3.36 9.61 -19.15
N SER A 72 -3.06 8.67 -18.29
CA SER A 72 -4.06 7.94 -17.49
C SER A 72 -4.58 8.84 -16.36
N LYS A 73 -5.81 8.58 -15.89
CA LYS A 73 -6.31 9.15 -14.64
C LYS A 73 -5.59 8.53 -13.42
N THR A 74 -5.04 7.33 -13.59
CA THR A 74 -4.32 6.61 -12.54
C THR A 74 -3.03 7.33 -12.14
N ILE A 75 -2.83 7.52 -10.86
CA ILE A 75 -1.60 8.04 -10.29
C ILE A 75 -0.62 6.86 -10.10
N PHE A 76 0.57 6.98 -10.66
CA PHE A 76 1.64 6.02 -10.42
C PHE A 76 2.51 6.50 -9.25
N SER A 77 2.59 5.67 -8.19
CA SER A 77 3.36 5.94 -6.99
C SER A 77 4.59 5.04 -6.88
N GLY A 78 5.59 5.48 -6.12
CA GLY A 78 6.80 4.73 -5.85
C GLY A 78 7.21 4.80 -4.38
N LEU A 79 7.71 3.70 -3.82
CA LEU A 79 8.25 3.68 -2.46
C LEU A 79 9.68 4.21 -2.46
N ALA A 80 10.00 5.11 -1.54
CA ALA A 80 11.37 5.49 -1.22
C ALA A 80 11.62 5.42 0.29
N LEU A 81 12.87 5.16 0.69
CA LEU A 81 13.26 5.02 2.11
C LEU A 81 14.36 6.01 2.50
N ASN A 82 14.79 6.87 1.59
CA ASN A 82 15.82 7.88 1.82
C ASN A 82 15.83 8.92 0.70
N GLU A 83 16.66 9.94 0.87
CA GLU A 83 16.87 11.08 -0.04
C GLU A 83 17.23 10.61 -1.46
N ARG A 84 18.22 9.69 -1.56
CA ARG A 84 18.66 9.13 -2.85
C ARG A 84 17.53 8.41 -3.61
N GLY A 85 16.63 7.75 -2.87
CA GLY A 85 15.45 7.11 -3.47
C GLY A 85 14.49 8.14 -4.06
N VAL A 86 14.29 9.26 -3.39
CA VAL A 86 13.47 10.38 -3.88
C VAL A 86 14.12 11.02 -5.11
N GLU A 87 15.42 11.32 -5.08
CA GLU A 87 16.17 11.87 -6.23
C GLU A 87 16.03 10.98 -7.47
N ARG A 88 16.23 9.66 -7.33
CA ARG A 88 16.09 8.69 -8.42
C ARG A 88 14.65 8.67 -8.97
N GLY A 89 13.67 8.72 -8.07
CA GLY A 89 12.26 8.75 -8.45
C GLY A 89 11.89 10.02 -9.22
N LEU A 90 12.30 11.18 -8.74
CA LEU A 90 12.09 12.46 -9.44
C LEU A 90 12.72 12.44 -10.83
N ALA A 91 13.92 11.88 -10.96
CA ALA A 91 14.64 11.79 -12.24
C ALA A 91 13.92 10.88 -13.28
N CYS A 92 13.08 9.95 -12.86
CA CYS A 92 12.27 9.12 -13.76
C CYS A 92 10.77 9.49 -13.81
N GLY A 93 10.39 10.63 -13.19
CA GLY A 93 9.07 11.23 -13.34
C GLY A 93 8.03 10.77 -12.30
N VAL A 94 8.44 10.28 -11.14
CA VAL A 94 7.55 9.99 -10.03
C VAL A 94 6.86 11.28 -9.56
N ARG A 95 5.54 11.22 -9.44
CA ARG A 95 4.72 12.34 -8.97
C ARG A 95 4.15 12.11 -7.58
N MET A 96 4.12 10.86 -7.10
CA MET A 96 3.64 10.49 -5.78
C MET A 96 4.60 9.51 -5.13
N PHE A 97 5.17 9.90 -3.99
CA PHE A 97 6.02 9.02 -3.17
C PHE A 97 5.24 8.44 -2.01
N CYS A 98 5.44 7.14 -1.78
CA CYS A 98 5.08 6.48 -0.53
C CYS A 98 6.34 6.40 0.33
N LEU A 99 6.29 7.01 1.50
CA LEU A 99 7.36 7.08 2.49
C LEU A 99 6.79 6.57 3.83
N GLY A 100 7.64 6.28 4.80
CA GLY A 100 7.09 5.94 6.11
C GLY A 100 8.11 5.41 7.10
N VAL A 101 7.65 5.26 8.33
CA VAL A 101 8.44 4.71 9.44
C VAL A 101 7.62 3.73 10.25
N SER A 102 8.30 2.92 11.05
CA SER A 102 7.64 2.01 11.98
C SER A 102 7.38 2.66 13.33
N ALA A 103 6.20 2.41 13.88
CA ALA A 103 5.91 2.74 15.27
C ALA A 103 6.63 1.80 16.25
N SER A 104 7.02 0.59 15.80
CA SER A 104 7.81 -0.37 16.58
C SER A 104 9.29 -0.03 16.51
N GLU A 105 9.94 0.03 17.67
CA GLU A 105 11.37 0.30 17.78
C GLU A 105 12.21 -0.84 17.19
N THR A 106 11.86 -2.08 17.50
CA THR A 106 12.57 -3.27 16.99
C THR A 106 12.44 -3.41 15.48
N HIS A 107 11.22 -3.21 14.93
CA HIS A 107 11.02 -3.25 13.49
C HIS A 107 11.77 -2.12 12.79
N SER A 108 11.74 -0.90 13.34
CA SER A 108 12.49 0.24 12.80
C SER A 108 14.00 -0.06 12.69
N ARG A 109 14.62 -0.55 13.77
CA ARG A 109 16.05 -0.92 13.80
C ARG A 109 16.40 -2.00 12.79
N LYS A 110 15.55 -3.04 12.66
CA LYS A 110 15.79 -4.14 11.70
C LYS A 110 15.65 -3.68 10.25
N ASN A 111 14.72 -2.77 9.98
CA ASN A 111 14.40 -2.33 8.61
C ASN A 111 15.33 -1.20 8.13
N THR A 112 15.67 -0.27 9.00
CA THR A 112 16.39 0.97 8.63
C THR A 112 17.76 1.12 9.31
N GLY A 113 18.07 0.31 10.30
CA GLY A 113 19.26 0.46 11.17
C GLY A 113 19.12 1.58 12.21
N MET A 114 17.98 2.28 12.26
CA MET A 114 17.73 3.43 13.13
C MET A 114 16.59 3.16 14.10
N GLY A 115 16.62 3.83 15.26
CA GLY A 115 15.46 3.88 16.16
C GLY A 115 14.27 4.60 15.52
N SER A 116 13.06 4.30 15.99
CA SER A 116 11.82 4.83 15.43
C SER A 116 11.77 6.36 15.38
N MET A 117 12.27 7.04 16.44
CA MET A 117 12.33 8.51 16.51
C MET A 117 13.29 9.13 15.49
N ASP A 118 14.49 8.52 15.32
CA ASP A 118 15.49 9.02 14.37
C ASP A 118 15.02 8.79 12.93
N ALA A 119 14.47 7.62 12.66
CA ALA A 119 13.85 7.30 11.38
C ALA A 119 12.73 8.28 11.05
N GLN A 120 11.89 8.65 12.03
CA GLN A 120 10.80 9.61 11.85
C GLN A 120 11.33 11.00 11.48
N ARG A 121 12.32 11.52 12.21
CA ARG A 121 12.92 12.84 11.91
C ARG A 121 13.52 12.88 10.51
N ARG A 122 14.27 11.85 10.13
CA ARG A 122 14.86 11.74 8.81
C ARG A 122 13.78 11.66 7.72
N MET A 123 12.78 10.80 7.91
CA MET A 123 11.76 10.61 6.87
C MET A 123 10.86 11.84 6.67
N ILE A 124 10.63 12.63 7.72
CA ILE A 124 9.97 13.93 7.60
C ILE A 124 10.80 14.90 6.74
N ALA A 125 12.13 14.90 6.89
CA ALA A 125 12.98 15.75 6.04
C ALA A 125 12.89 15.32 4.57
N VAL A 126 12.99 14.02 4.30
CA VAL A 126 12.82 13.43 2.96
C VAL A 126 11.47 13.78 2.35
N ALA A 127 10.39 13.71 3.13
CA ALA A 127 9.06 14.08 2.68
C ALA A 127 8.97 15.55 2.28
N LYS A 128 9.57 16.45 3.07
CA LYS A 128 9.60 17.88 2.75
C LYS A 128 10.38 18.16 1.46
N GLU A 129 11.49 17.49 1.21
CA GLU A 129 12.26 17.60 -0.03
C GLU A 129 11.40 17.16 -1.22
N ALA A 130 10.73 16.02 -1.14
CA ALA A 130 9.86 15.53 -2.20
C ALA A 130 8.70 16.52 -2.49
N MET A 131 8.04 17.04 -1.43
CA MET A 131 6.97 18.03 -1.58
C MET A 131 7.48 19.36 -2.17
N THR A 132 8.67 19.80 -1.78
CA THR A 132 9.29 21.02 -2.33
C THR A 132 9.60 20.85 -3.81
N ALA A 133 9.94 19.64 -4.26
CA ALA A 133 10.11 19.29 -5.67
C ALA A 133 8.78 19.14 -6.45
N GLY A 134 7.62 19.37 -5.79
CA GLY A 134 6.30 19.31 -6.41
C GLY A 134 5.67 17.93 -6.45
N ALA A 135 6.23 16.92 -5.76
CA ALA A 135 5.63 15.61 -5.67
C ALA A 135 4.59 15.53 -4.55
N GLU A 136 3.55 14.72 -4.76
CA GLU A 136 2.66 14.28 -3.67
C GLU A 136 3.39 13.28 -2.77
N VAL A 137 3.05 13.28 -1.48
CA VAL A 137 3.63 12.36 -0.51
C VAL A 137 2.52 11.71 0.32
N GLN A 138 2.54 10.38 0.37
CA GLN A 138 1.81 9.58 1.34
C GLN A 138 2.79 9.04 2.38
N MET A 139 2.54 9.37 3.66
CA MET A 139 3.34 8.89 4.78
C MET A 139 2.69 7.67 5.40
N SER A 140 3.46 6.61 5.65
CA SER A 140 2.96 5.40 6.30
C SER A 140 3.47 5.27 7.73
N VAL A 141 2.61 4.82 8.64
CA VAL A 141 2.98 4.35 9.98
C VAL A 141 2.92 2.83 9.96
N GLN A 142 4.08 2.19 9.83
CA GLN A 142 4.21 0.73 9.83
C GLN A 142 4.09 0.19 11.25
N SER A 143 3.64 -1.06 11.40
CA SER A 143 3.36 -1.71 12.68
C SER A 143 2.38 -0.91 13.56
N ALA A 144 1.44 -0.21 12.95
CA ALA A 144 0.50 0.66 13.65
C ALA A 144 -0.45 -0.11 14.60
N PHE A 145 -0.69 -1.38 14.32
CA PHE A 145 -1.62 -2.22 15.07
C PHE A 145 -0.93 -3.32 15.89
N GLY A 146 0.39 -3.36 15.82
CA GLY A 146 1.21 -4.37 16.49
C GLY A 146 2.43 -4.75 15.67
N CYS A 147 3.37 -5.42 16.32
CA CYS A 147 4.65 -5.80 15.74
C CYS A 147 4.93 -7.29 15.95
N GLY A 148 5.34 -7.99 14.89
CA GLY A 148 5.69 -9.41 14.95
C GLY A 148 6.90 -9.73 15.83
N PHE A 149 7.69 -8.72 16.21
CA PHE A 149 8.87 -8.89 17.07
C PHE A 149 8.61 -8.56 18.55
N GLU A 150 7.88 -7.46 18.82
CA GLU A 150 7.70 -6.95 20.17
C GLU A 150 6.25 -6.98 20.65
N GLY A 151 5.32 -7.50 19.83
CA GLY A 151 3.91 -7.62 20.19
C GLY A 151 3.15 -6.29 20.10
N PRO A 152 2.40 -5.91 21.14
CA PRO A 152 1.59 -4.69 21.12
C PRO A 152 2.45 -3.43 20.92
N VAL A 153 1.95 -2.51 20.09
CA VAL A 153 2.52 -1.17 19.91
C VAL A 153 1.55 -0.16 20.54
N PRO A 154 2.01 0.78 21.37
CA PRO A 154 1.14 1.80 21.97
C PRO A 154 0.45 2.65 20.90
N GLU A 155 -0.87 2.79 20.96
CA GLU A 155 -1.64 3.63 20.03
C GLU A 155 -1.20 5.10 20.13
N SER A 156 -0.84 5.58 21.33
CA SER A 156 -0.27 6.92 21.54
C SER A 156 0.96 7.18 20.67
N ARG A 157 1.82 6.17 20.48
CA ARG A 157 3.00 6.29 19.60
C ARG A 157 2.61 6.46 18.13
N VAL A 158 1.56 5.78 17.70
CA VAL A 158 1.01 5.93 16.33
C VAL A 158 0.47 7.35 16.14
N LEU A 159 -0.31 7.86 17.09
CA LEU A 159 -0.86 9.21 17.06
C LEU A 159 0.22 10.29 17.07
N GLU A 160 1.27 10.14 17.87
CA GLU A 160 2.45 11.04 17.87
C GLU A 160 3.10 11.13 16.49
N ILE A 161 3.26 9.99 15.79
CA ILE A 161 3.82 9.96 14.44
C ILE A 161 2.89 10.66 13.45
N VAL A 162 1.58 10.39 13.52
CA VAL A 162 0.56 11.02 12.66
C VAL A 162 0.57 12.54 12.83
N GLU A 163 0.60 13.01 14.08
CA GLU A 163 0.65 14.45 14.38
C GLU A 163 1.93 15.10 13.84
N ALA A 164 3.08 14.45 14.02
CA ALA A 164 4.35 14.93 13.47
C ALA A 164 4.33 15.01 11.93
N TYR A 165 3.73 14.03 11.25
CA TYR A 165 3.55 14.06 9.80
C TYR A 165 2.64 15.20 9.37
N ARG A 166 1.51 15.36 10.05
CA ARG A 166 0.56 16.47 9.81
C ARG A 166 1.23 17.82 9.99
N ALA A 167 1.97 18.00 11.09
CA ALA A 167 2.71 19.23 11.38
C ALA A 167 3.80 19.54 10.33
N ALA A 168 4.36 18.50 9.69
CA ALA A 168 5.30 18.62 8.58
C ALA A 168 4.64 18.98 7.23
N GLY A 169 3.31 19.07 7.16
CA GLY A 169 2.57 19.38 5.95
C GLY A 169 2.03 18.19 5.19
N CYS A 170 2.27 16.94 5.64
CA CYS A 170 1.76 15.74 5.00
C CYS A 170 0.25 15.63 5.22
N ARG A 171 -0.50 15.35 4.16
CA ARG A 171 -1.98 15.30 4.18
C ARG A 171 -2.54 13.93 3.79
N ARG A 172 -1.69 12.99 3.34
CA ARG A 172 -2.05 11.59 3.10
C ARG A 172 -1.26 10.72 4.06
N ILE A 173 -1.94 10.01 4.96
CA ILE A 173 -1.31 9.18 5.98
C ILE A 173 -1.94 7.80 5.97
N SER A 174 -1.10 6.77 5.81
CA SER A 174 -1.49 5.36 5.81
C SER A 174 -1.12 4.70 7.12
N LEU A 175 -2.04 3.94 7.71
CA LEU A 175 -1.74 3.04 8.83
C LEU A 175 -1.58 1.62 8.32
N ALA A 176 -0.41 1.03 8.55
CA ALA A 176 -0.08 -0.30 8.05
C ALA A 176 -0.04 -1.35 9.16
N ASP A 177 -0.82 -2.41 8.95
CA ASP A 177 -0.83 -3.63 9.76
C ASP A 177 0.23 -4.62 9.26
N THR A 178 1.48 -4.28 9.50
CA THR A 178 2.65 -5.02 8.98
C THR A 178 2.65 -6.51 9.37
N ALA A 179 2.11 -6.86 10.53
CA ALA A 179 2.11 -8.23 11.05
C ALA A 179 0.74 -8.93 10.92
N GLY A 180 -0.30 -8.22 10.49
CA GLY A 180 -1.67 -8.73 10.45
C GLY A 180 -2.33 -8.82 11.83
N HIS A 181 -1.87 -8.04 12.80
CA HIS A 181 -2.35 -8.09 14.20
C HIS A 181 -3.61 -7.25 14.46
N ALA A 182 -4.01 -6.42 13.50
CA ALA A 182 -5.19 -5.56 13.62
C ALA A 182 -6.47 -6.36 13.82
N TYR A 183 -7.38 -5.82 14.62
CA TYR A 183 -8.75 -6.30 14.74
C TYR A 183 -9.74 -5.11 14.67
N PRO A 184 -10.99 -5.34 14.23
CA PRO A 184 -11.92 -4.26 13.90
C PRO A 184 -12.15 -3.22 15.01
N GLY A 185 -12.17 -3.63 16.28
CA GLY A 185 -12.35 -2.73 17.42
C GLY A 185 -11.17 -1.76 17.58
N GLN A 186 -9.93 -2.21 17.41
CA GLN A 186 -8.73 -1.38 17.41
C GLN A 186 -8.71 -0.43 16.21
N VAL A 187 -9.05 -0.94 15.03
CA VAL A 187 -9.09 -0.15 13.80
C VAL A 187 -10.06 1.01 13.93
N ARG A 188 -11.32 0.75 14.35
CA ARG A 188 -12.32 1.82 14.53
C ARG A 188 -11.85 2.89 15.51
N ARG A 189 -11.24 2.47 16.63
CA ARG A 189 -10.75 3.40 17.65
C ARG A 189 -9.65 4.28 17.11
N LEU A 190 -8.60 3.68 16.53
CA LEU A 190 -7.42 4.42 16.07
C LEU A 190 -7.73 5.37 14.91
N PHE A 191 -8.51 4.93 13.90
CA PHE A 191 -8.94 5.81 12.81
C PHE A 191 -9.90 6.90 13.29
N GLY A 192 -10.78 6.61 14.29
CA GLY A 192 -11.64 7.59 14.91
C GLY A 192 -10.85 8.69 15.62
N GLU A 193 -9.84 8.33 16.41
CA GLU A 193 -8.95 9.26 17.08
C GLU A 193 -8.16 10.13 16.09
N ILE A 194 -7.68 9.55 14.99
CA ILE A 194 -6.97 10.31 13.94
C ILE A 194 -7.92 11.29 13.25
N ARG A 195 -9.15 10.89 12.92
CA ARG A 195 -10.15 11.81 12.35
C ARG A 195 -10.43 13.01 13.26
N ASP A 196 -10.53 12.77 14.56
CA ASP A 196 -10.81 13.83 15.54
C ASP A 196 -9.58 14.73 15.77
N LEU A 197 -8.36 14.17 15.72
CA LEU A 197 -7.10 14.89 15.87
C LEU A 197 -6.70 15.66 14.59
N ALA A 198 -6.98 15.13 13.43
CA ALA A 198 -6.39 15.54 12.15
C ALA A 198 -7.41 15.48 11.00
N ALA A 199 -8.52 16.21 11.12
CA ALA A 199 -9.61 16.22 10.15
C ALA A 199 -9.21 16.65 8.71
N ASP A 200 -8.04 17.29 8.56
CA ASP A 200 -7.44 17.70 7.28
C ASP A 200 -6.54 16.63 6.64
N VAL A 201 -6.43 15.44 7.28
CA VAL A 201 -5.66 14.31 6.78
C VAL A 201 -6.57 13.31 6.06
N GLN A 202 -6.20 12.92 4.86
CA GLN A 202 -6.78 11.79 4.16
C GLN A 202 -6.13 10.50 4.68
N CYS A 203 -6.91 9.72 5.43
CA CYS A 203 -6.45 8.45 5.97
C CYS A 203 -6.48 7.35 4.93
N ALA A 204 -5.37 6.61 4.82
CA ALA A 204 -5.26 5.36 4.10
C ALA A 204 -5.07 4.19 5.06
N CYS A 205 -5.42 2.99 4.64
CA CYS A 205 -5.16 1.77 5.40
C CYS A 205 -4.51 0.70 4.53
N HIS A 206 -3.65 -0.09 5.17
CA HIS A 206 -2.95 -1.22 4.59
C HIS A 206 -3.02 -2.39 5.55
N PHE A 207 -3.80 -3.41 5.21
CA PHE A 207 -3.99 -4.58 6.06
C PHE A 207 -3.47 -5.85 5.43
N HIS A 208 -2.72 -6.63 6.23
CA HIS A 208 -2.41 -8.02 5.91
C HIS A 208 -3.50 -8.96 6.44
N ASP A 209 -3.82 -9.98 5.66
CA ASP A 209 -4.86 -10.96 5.98
C ASP A 209 -4.30 -12.19 6.73
N THR A 210 -3.21 -12.01 7.48
CA THR A 210 -2.46 -13.08 8.17
C THR A 210 -3.36 -13.96 9.06
N TYR A 211 -4.33 -13.36 9.71
CA TYR A 211 -5.27 -14.06 10.61
C TYR A 211 -6.72 -14.05 10.09
N GLY A 212 -6.93 -13.74 8.79
CA GLY A 212 -8.26 -13.75 8.18
C GLY A 212 -9.16 -12.57 8.57
N LEU A 213 -8.58 -11.48 9.10
CA LEU A 213 -9.33 -10.29 9.52
C LEU A 213 -9.20 -9.12 8.55
N GLY A 214 -8.47 -9.28 7.44
CA GLY A 214 -8.16 -8.20 6.51
C GLY A 214 -9.40 -7.46 6.03
N MET A 215 -10.39 -8.14 5.46
CA MET A 215 -11.63 -7.51 5.00
C MET A 215 -12.48 -6.91 6.12
N ALA A 216 -12.51 -7.54 7.30
CA ALA A 216 -13.21 -6.99 8.46
C ALA A 216 -12.56 -5.67 8.93
N ASN A 217 -11.23 -5.59 8.88
CA ASN A 217 -10.47 -4.39 9.20
C ASN A 217 -10.66 -3.29 8.14
N ILE A 218 -10.75 -3.64 6.84
CA ILE A 218 -11.11 -2.71 5.76
C ILE A 218 -12.45 -2.02 6.06
N TYR A 219 -13.50 -2.80 6.36
CA TYR A 219 -14.81 -2.23 6.67
C TYR A 219 -14.78 -1.38 7.95
N ALA A 220 -14.05 -1.81 8.97
CA ALA A 220 -13.87 -1.03 10.19
C ALA A 220 -13.16 0.31 9.95
N ALA A 221 -12.15 0.34 9.09
CA ALA A 221 -11.45 1.56 8.69
C ALA A 221 -12.36 2.47 7.84
N PHE A 222 -13.10 1.90 6.89
CA PHE A 222 -14.07 2.63 6.07
C PHE A 222 -15.14 3.33 6.93
N GLU A 223 -15.77 2.60 7.85
CA GLU A 223 -16.77 3.14 8.78
C GLU A 223 -16.17 4.24 9.68
N ALA A 224 -14.89 4.15 10.02
CA ALA A 224 -14.18 5.16 10.82
C ALA A 224 -13.66 6.35 10.01
N GLY A 225 -13.85 6.37 8.67
CA GLY A 225 -13.54 7.50 7.81
C GLY A 225 -12.25 7.37 6.98
N ALA A 226 -11.66 6.19 6.88
CA ALA A 226 -10.59 5.95 5.91
C ALA A 226 -11.13 6.10 4.47
N ALA A 227 -10.37 6.81 3.62
CA ALA A 227 -10.75 7.11 2.25
C ALA A 227 -9.92 6.35 1.21
N SER A 228 -8.74 5.84 1.58
CA SER A 228 -7.83 5.14 0.67
C SER A 228 -7.49 3.75 1.20
N PHE A 229 -7.51 2.74 0.33
CA PHE A 229 -7.37 1.33 0.66
C PHE A 229 -6.25 0.71 -0.17
N GLU A 230 -5.15 0.37 0.49
CA GLU A 230 -4.01 -0.32 -0.12
C GLU A 230 -4.30 -1.81 -0.17
N THR A 231 -4.29 -2.37 -1.38
CA THR A 231 -4.60 -3.77 -1.66
C THR A 231 -3.67 -4.32 -2.72
N SER A 232 -3.61 -5.63 -2.89
CA SER A 232 -2.74 -6.28 -3.86
C SER A 232 -3.52 -7.27 -4.72
N PHE A 233 -3.36 -7.21 -6.03
CA PHE A 233 -3.95 -8.18 -6.94
C PHE A 233 -3.66 -9.62 -6.47
N ALA A 234 -4.66 -10.48 -6.58
CA ALA A 234 -4.63 -11.88 -6.13
C ALA A 234 -4.31 -12.08 -4.64
N GLY A 235 -4.22 -11.00 -3.83
CA GLY A 235 -3.80 -11.05 -2.44
C GLY A 235 -2.32 -11.35 -2.24
N LEU A 236 -1.48 -11.00 -3.23
CA LEU A 236 -0.02 -11.15 -3.12
C LEU A 236 0.57 -10.33 -1.97
N GLY A 237 1.74 -10.75 -1.53
CA GLY A 237 2.51 -10.10 -0.48
C GLY A 237 2.62 -10.97 0.76
N GLY A 238 3.04 -10.37 1.83
CA GLY A 238 3.22 -11.02 3.12
C GLY A 238 4.34 -10.36 3.90
N CYS A 239 4.39 -10.66 5.18
CA CYS A 239 5.46 -10.17 6.04
C CYS A 239 6.50 -11.30 6.21
N PRO A 240 7.76 -11.10 5.83
CA PRO A 240 8.81 -12.11 6.01
C PRO A 240 9.09 -12.41 7.50
N PHE A 241 8.52 -11.62 8.40
CA PHE A 241 8.70 -11.72 9.84
C PHE A 241 7.56 -12.47 10.55
N THR A 242 6.59 -13.03 9.80
CA THR A 242 5.52 -13.89 10.34
C THR A 242 5.73 -15.34 9.89
N LYS A 243 5.30 -16.30 10.72
CA LYS A 243 5.43 -17.74 10.41
C LYS A 243 4.59 -18.15 9.20
N VAL A 244 3.54 -17.41 8.90
CA VAL A 244 2.66 -17.62 7.75
C VAL A 244 2.66 -16.31 6.96
N ALA A 245 3.21 -16.33 5.77
CA ALA A 245 3.15 -15.20 4.85
C ALA A 245 1.73 -15.16 4.24
N ALA A 246 0.77 -14.61 4.96
CA ALA A 246 -0.49 -14.23 4.33
C ALA A 246 -0.31 -12.86 3.66
N GLY A 247 -0.87 -12.73 2.46
CA GLY A 247 -0.75 -11.55 1.64
C GLY A 247 -1.55 -10.36 2.15
N ASN A 248 -1.52 -9.34 1.35
CA ASN A 248 -2.42 -8.19 1.47
C ASN A 248 -3.89 -8.63 1.25
N VAL A 249 -4.83 -7.79 1.66
CA VAL A 249 -6.19 -7.89 1.16
C VAL A 249 -6.18 -7.86 -0.37
N ALA A 250 -6.90 -8.76 -1.02
CA ALA A 250 -6.93 -8.83 -2.48
C ALA A 250 -7.74 -7.67 -3.07
N THR A 251 -7.22 -7.04 -4.13
CA THR A 251 -7.87 -5.89 -4.79
C THR A 251 -9.22 -6.29 -5.39
N GLU A 252 -9.31 -7.44 -6.03
CA GLU A 252 -10.56 -7.96 -6.58
C GLU A 252 -11.60 -8.26 -5.49
N ASP A 253 -11.17 -8.71 -4.31
CA ASP A 253 -12.07 -8.99 -3.17
C ASP A 253 -12.62 -7.67 -2.59
N LEU A 254 -11.76 -6.65 -2.41
CA LEU A 254 -12.16 -5.31 -1.99
C LEU A 254 -13.17 -4.70 -2.96
N VAL A 255 -12.80 -4.62 -4.25
CA VAL A 255 -13.63 -3.95 -5.27
C VAL A 255 -14.97 -4.67 -5.39
N HIS A 256 -15.00 -6.01 -5.41
CA HIS A 256 -16.24 -6.77 -5.40
C HIS A 256 -17.13 -6.42 -4.19
N ALA A 257 -16.56 -6.41 -2.97
CA ALA A 257 -17.31 -6.13 -1.76
C ALA A 257 -17.87 -4.69 -1.74
N PHE A 258 -17.08 -3.72 -2.21
CA PHE A 258 -17.50 -2.33 -2.28
C PHE A 258 -18.54 -2.10 -3.38
N GLN A 259 -18.42 -2.73 -4.54
CA GLN A 259 -19.46 -2.67 -5.60
C GLN A 259 -20.78 -3.24 -5.12
N ARG A 260 -20.79 -4.31 -4.33
CA ARG A 260 -21.99 -4.85 -3.68
C ARG A 260 -22.64 -3.84 -2.74
N SER A 261 -21.86 -2.92 -2.18
CA SER A 261 -22.32 -1.82 -1.33
C SER A 261 -22.62 -0.52 -2.11
N GLY A 262 -22.55 -0.56 -3.45
CA GLY A 262 -22.84 0.58 -4.32
C GLY A 262 -21.68 1.57 -4.48
N LEU A 263 -20.47 1.20 -4.06
CA LEU A 263 -19.24 1.99 -4.14
C LEU A 263 -18.36 1.50 -5.32
N CYS A 264 -17.33 2.25 -5.72
CA CYS A 264 -16.35 1.87 -6.76
C CYS A 264 -16.99 1.35 -8.07
N ARG A 265 -18.13 1.91 -8.50
CA ARG A 265 -18.91 1.39 -9.63
C ARG A 265 -18.27 1.61 -10.99
N ASP A 266 -17.35 2.53 -11.07
CA ASP A 266 -16.57 2.92 -12.26
C ASP A 266 -15.32 2.07 -12.46
N ILE A 267 -14.98 1.20 -11.49
CA ILE A 267 -13.85 0.28 -11.59
C ILE A 267 -14.29 -1.01 -12.31
N ASP A 268 -13.55 -1.42 -13.33
CA ASP A 268 -13.77 -2.69 -14.04
C ASP A 268 -13.24 -3.87 -13.22
N LEU A 269 -14.13 -4.47 -12.42
CA LEU A 269 -13.80 -5.66 -11.62
C LEU A 269 -13.36 -6.86 -12.49
N HIS A 270 -13.94 -7.02 -13.69
CA HIS A 270 -13.55 -8.14 -14.56
C HIS A 270 -12.13 -8.00 -15.08
N GLY A 271 -11.70 -6.77 -15.38
CA GLY A 271 -10.31 -6.47 -15.73
C GLY A 271 -9.34 -6.80 -14.59
N ILE A 272 -9.69 -6.46 -13.34
CA ILE A 272 -8.86 -6.81 -12.16
C ILE A 272 -8.81 -8.33 -11.96
N ILE A 273 -9.93 -9.03 -12.06
CA ILE A 273 -10.00 -10.50 -11.96
C ILE A 273 -9.13 -11.16 -13.02
N ALA A 274 -9.12 -10.64 -14.25
CA ALA A 274 -8.29 -11.17 -15.32
C ALA A 274 -6.79 -11.05 -14.97
N VAL A 275 -6.36 -9.90 -14.43
CA VAL A 275 -4.97 -9.72 -13.95
C VAL A 275 -4.67 -10.69 -12.81
N ALA A 276 -5.54 -10.81 -11.81
CA ALA A 276 -5.31 -11.71 -10.67
C ALA A 276 -5.20 -13.18 -11.09
N ARG A 277 -5.98 -13.61 -12.09
CA ARG A 277 -5.88 -14.96 -12.69
C ARG A 277 -4.57 -15.17 -13.45
N ASP A 278 -4.13 -14.17 -14.22
CA ASP A 278 -2.87 -14.23 -14.94
C ASP A 278 -1.67 -14.27 -13.99
N VAL A 279 -1.75 -13.55 -12.88
CA VAL A 279 -0.76 -13.60 -11.78
C VAL A 279 -0.72 -15.00 -11.16
N ALA A 280 -1.87 -15.58 -10.83
CA ALA A 280 -1.94 -16.95 -10.30
C ALA A 280 -1.35 -17.98 -11.26
N ALA A 281 -1.65 -17.84 -12.55
CA ALA A 281 -1.09 -18.70 -13.60
C ALA A 281 0.44 -18.51 -13.74
N HIS A 282 0.95 -17.27 -13.66
CA HIS A 282 2.37 -16.97 -13.74
C HIS A 282 3.18 -17.65 -12.63
N PHE A 283 2.68 -17.61 -11.40
CA PHE A 283 3.35 -18.23 -10.25
C PHE A 283 3.05 -19.73 -10.11
N GLY A 284 2.08 -20.25 -10.84
CA GLY A 284 1.71 -21.68 -10.82
C GLY A 284 1.26 -22.19 -9.45
N ARG A 285 0.69 -21.33 -8.61
CA ARG A 285 0.23 -21.66 -7.26
C ARG A 285 -1.10 -20.99 -6.92
N GLU A 286 -1.79 -21.52 -5.94
CA GLU A 286 -3.00 -20.91 -5.41
C GLU A 286 -2.67 -19.57 -4.72
N MET A 287 -3.46 -18.54 -5.03
CA MET A 287 -3.34 -17.21 -4.44
C MET A 287 -4.37 -16.99 -3.33
N PRO A 288 -4.07 -16.10 -2.34
CA PRO A 288 -4.98 -15.85 -1.22
C PRO A 288 -6.33 -15.26 -1.62
N GLY A 289 -6.37 -14.37 -2.63
CA GLY A 289 -7.61 -13.75 -3.14
C GLY A 289 -8.69 -14.78 -3.48
N ARG A 290 -9.94 -14.41 -3.39
CA ARG A 290 -11.10 -15.31 -3.53
C ARG A 290 -11.87 -15.06 -4.82
N VAL A 291 -12.15 -13.80 -5.13
CA VAL A 291 -13.05 -13.43 -6.24
C VAL A 291 -12.47 -13.78 -7.61
N HIS A 292 -11.15 -13.79 -7.78
CA HIS A 292 -10.54 -14.26 -9.02
C HIS A 292 -10.78 -15.77 -9.27
N LYS A 293 -11.04 -16.57 -8.21
CA LYS A 293 -11.37 -18.00 -8.30
C LYS A 293 -12.85 -18.22 -8.55
N THR A 294 -13.70 -17.59 -7.76
CA THR A 294 -15.15 -17.78 -7.78
C THR A 294 -15.87 -17.00 -8.87
N GLY A 295 -15.25 -15.90 -9.35
CA GLY A 295 -15.95 -14.85 -10.10
C GLY A 295 -16.82 -13.96 -9.20
N PRO A 296 -17.30 -12.82 -9.70
CA PRO A 296 -18.21 -11.96 -8.96
C PRO A 296 -19.59 -12.63 -8.83
N VAL A 297 -20.32 -12.26 -7.78
CA VAL A 297 -21.75 -12.65 -7.69
C VAL A 297 -22.50 -12.02 -8.85
N SER A 298 -23.12 -12.85 -9.70
CA SER A 298 -24.03 -12.38 -10.73
C SER A 298 -25.29 -11.84 -10.06
N CYS A 299 -25.53 -10.53 -10.16
CA CYS A 299 -26.85 -9.98 -9.87
C CYS A 299 -27.75 -10.35 -11.04
N SER A 300 -28.59 -11.38 -10.87
CA SER A 300 -29.70 -11.68 -11.77
C SER A 300 -30.78 -10.62 -11.64
#